data_06e55ccc93753ca33656c3558536c641
#
_entry.id   06e55ccc93753ca33656c3558536c641
#
_cell.length_a   1.000
_cell.length_b   1.000
_cell.length_c   1.000
_cell.angle_alpha   90.00
_cell.angle_beta   90.00
_cell.angle_gamma   90.00
#
_symmetry.space_group_name_H-M   'P 1'
#
loop_
_entity.id
_entity.type
_entity.pdbx_description
1 polymer ?
#
loop_
_entity_poly.entity_id
_entity_poly.type
_entity_poly.pdbx_seq_one_letter_code
_entity_poly.pdbx_strand_id
1 'polypeptide(L)'
;LLRHETADPRHYMRLHPLEMSGENRKSCLRILKKLGYQTGAGFMVGSPLQTVDDLVEDFLFLKELDPEMVGIGPFIAHQDTPFCNERSGTLDDTLFYLALLRLMFPNVLLPATTALGTIHPRGREMGVLSGANVVMPNLSPVSVRKKYMLYDGKICTGDEAAECRMCLSRRMERIGCEVVTDRGDYKKRLA
;
A
#
# COMPACT_ATOMS: atom_id res chain seq x y z
N LEU A 1 -9.86 -3.69 -1.10
CA LEU A 1 -8.71 -3.44 -0.24
C LEU A 1 -9.14 -2.72 1.03
N LEU A 2 -8.94 -3.33 2.17
CA LEU A 2 -9.06 -2.72 3.50
C LEU A 2 -7.75 -2.95 4.23
N ARG A 3 -6.92 -1.93 4.37
CA ARG A 3 -5.65 -2.06 5.09
C ARG A 3 -5.93 -2.23 6.59
N HIS A 4 -5.29 -3.20 7.23
CA HIS A 4 -5.40 -3.38 8.70
C HIS A 4 -4.57 -2.33 9.46
N GLU A 5 -3.65 -1.66 8.77
CA GLU A 5 -2.73 -0.59 9.17
C GLU A 5 -1.60 -1.07 10.10
N THR A 6 -1.90 -1.82 11.12
CA THR A 6 -0.99 -2.63 11.94
C THR A 6 -1.77 -3.75 12.61
N ALA A 7 -1.18 -4.93 12.75
CA ALA A 7 -1.81 -6.09 13.39
C ALA A 7 -1.63 -6.10 14.91
N ASP A 8 -0.57 -5.45 15.44
CA ASP A 8 -0.36 -5.33 16.90
C ASP A 8 -1.41 -4.42 17.54
N PRO A 9 -2.16 -4.89 18.54
CA PRO A 9 -3.23 -4.11 19.17
C PRO A 9 -2.71 -2.87 19.91
N ARG A 10 -1.53 -2.91 20.49
CA ARG A 10 -0.94 -1.78 21.24
C ARG A 10 -0.48 -0.70 20.30
N HIS A 11 0.14 -1.07 19.17
CA HIS A 11 0.53 -0.14 18.13
C HIS A 11 -0.72 0.47 17.45
N TYR A 12 -1.76 -0.34 17.21
CA TYR A 12 -3.02 0.15 16.65
C TYR A 12 -3.66 1.25 17.51
N MET A 13 -3.72 1.06 18.85
CA MET A 13 -4.26 2.06 19.78
C MET A 13 -3.45 3.37 19.83
N ARG A 14 -2.16 3.33 19.46
CA ARG A 14 -1.33 4.55 19.38
C ARG A 14 -1.58 5.35 18.10
N LEU A 15 -2.02 4.69 17.04
CA LEU A 15 -2.23 5.28 15.73
C LEU A 15 -3.67 5.77 15.50
N HIS A 16 -4.63 5.25 16.25
CA HIS A 16 -6.05 5.45 15.99
C HIS A 16 -6.79 5.96 17.23
N PRO A 17 -7.90 6.71 17.05
CA PRO A 17 -8.79 7.09 18.16
C PRO A 17 -9.25 5.86 18.97
N LEU A 18 -9.49 6.06 20.26
CA LEU A 18 -9.86 4.98 21.19
C LEU A 18 -11.15 4.23 20.81
N GLU A 19 -12.05 4.89 20.07
CA GLU A 19 -13.31 4.32 19.59
C GLU A 19 -13.11 3.33 18.44
N MET A 20 -11.93 3.33 17.80
CA MET A 20 -11.62 2.44 16.69
C MET A 20 -11.01 1.14 17.19
N SER A 21 -11.52 0.02 16.67
CA SER A 21 -11.05 -1.32 17.01
C SER A 21 -10.26 -1.95 15.86
N GLY A 22 -8.98 -2.26 16.11
CA GLY A 22 -8.16 -3.03 15.17
C GLY A 22 -8.69 -4.44 14.94
N GLU A 23 -9.24 -5.08 16.00
CA GLU A 23 -9.83 -6.42 15.88
C GLU A 23 -11.10 -6.41 15.01
N ASN A 24 -11.93 -5.37 15.13
CA ASN A 24 -13.10 -5.23 14.24
C ASN A 24 -12.65 -5.11 12.76
N ARG A 25 -11.55 -4.40 12.49
CA ARG A 25 -10.98 -4.25 11.15
C ARG A 25 -10.44 -5.59 10.62
N LYS A 26 -9.73 -6.36 11.43
CA LYS A 26 -9.25 -7.71 11.09
C LYS A 26 -10.41 -8.69 10.87
N SER A 27 -11.44 -8.64 11.73
CA SER A 27 -12.66 -9.44 11.58
C SER A 27 -13.39 -9.14 10.28
N CYS A 28 -13.49 -7.86 9.89
CA CYS A 28 -14.06 -7.47 8.60
C CYS A 28 -13.31 -8.11 7.42
N LEU A 29 -11.97 -8.12 7.45
CA LEU A 29 -11.15 -8.77 6.43
C LEU A 29 -11.41 -10.28 6.36
N ARG A 30 -11.49 -10.96 7.51
CA ARG A 30 -11.82 -12.40 7.58
C ARG A 30 -13.22 -12.70 7.03
N ILE A 31 -14.19 -11.83 7.32
CA ILE A 31 -15.56 -11.96 6.79
C ILE A 31 -15.57 -11.77 5.27
N LEU A 32 -14.90 -10.76 4.73
CA LEU A 32 -14.79 -10.56 3.28
C LEU A 32 -14.19 -11.79 2.59
N LYS A 33 -13.12 -12.36 3.17
CA LYS A 33 -12.52 -13.59 2.67
C LYS A 33 -13.50 -14.76 2.68
N LYS A 34 -14.21 -14.96 3.81
CA LYS A 34 -15.23 -16.02 3.97
C LYS A 34 -16.38 -15.87 2.98
N LEU A 35 -16.74 -14.66 2.60
CA LEU A 35 -17.77 -14.37 1.59
C LEU A 35 -17.30 -14.53 0.14
N GLY A 36 -16.02 -14.91 -0.09
CA GLY A 36 -15.45 -15.16 -1.41
C GLY A 36 -14.99 -13.92 -2.17
N TYR A 37 -14.84 -12.78 -1.48
CA TYR A 37 -14.24 -11.60 -2.13
C TYR A 37 -12.74 -11.80 -2.34
N GLN A 38 -12.22 -11.25 -3.44
CA GLN A 38 -10.77 -11.00 -3.57
C GLN A 38 -10.39 -9.93 -2.54
N THR A 39 -9.80 -10.38 -1.44
CA THR A 39 -9.55 -9.53 -0.27
C THR A 39 -8.18 -8.90 -0.34
N GLY A 40 -8.12 -7.60 -0.13
CA GLY A 40 -6.85 -6.88 -0.02
C GLY A 40 -6.64 -6.34 1.39
N ALA A 41 -5.46 -6.62 1.96
CA ALA A 41 -5.01 -6.12 3.26
C ALA A 41 -3.76 -5.24 3.12
N GLY A 42 -3.15 -4.83 4.23
CA GLY A 42 -1.89 -4.10 4.23
C GLY A 42 -1.65 -3.27 5.47
N PHE A 43 -0.45 -2.74 5.57
CA PHE A 43 0.02 -1.95 6.71
C PHE A 43 0.86 -0.76 6.24
N MET A 44 1.22 0.13 7.17
CA MET A 44 2.15 1.23 6.93
C MET A 44 3.57 0.83 7.34
N VAL A 45 4.56 1.32 6.60
CA VAL A 45 5.99 1.14 6.91
C VAL A 45 6.54 2.42 7.52
N GLY A 46 7.15 2.31 8.69
CA GLY A 46 7.72 3.45 9.41
C GLY A 46 6.68 4.39 9.99
N SER A 47 5.50 3.87 10.39
CA SER A 47 4.52 4.64 11.14
C SER A 47 5.05 4.98 12.55
N PRO A 48 4.54 6.04 13.19
CA PRO A 48 5.02 6.47 14.49
C PRO A 48 5.10 5.33 15.51
N LEU A 49 6.25 5.20 16.18
CA LEU A 49 6.51 4.19 17.22
C LEU A 49 6.46 2.72 16.73
N GLN A 50 6.45 2.48 15.43
CA GLN A 50 6.51 1.12 14.87
C GLN A 50 7.83 0.43 15.21
N THR A 51 7.74 -0.79 15.69
CA THR A 51 8.87 -1.67 15.98
C THR A 51 8.97 -2.81 14.97
N VAL A 52 10.06 -3.55 15.00
CA VAL A 52 10.21 -4.77 14.18
C VAL A 52 9.19 -5.82 14.60
N ASP A 53 8.87 -5.93 15.90
CA ASP A 53 7.88 -6.90 16.40
C ASP A 53 6.47 -6.57 15.86
N ASP A 54 6.09 -5.29 15.78
CA ASP A 54 4.82 -4.88 15.17
C ASP A 54 4.74 -5.33 13.70
N LEU A 55 5.85 -5.20 12.96
CA LEU A 55 5.93 -5.65 11.57
C LEU A 55 5.86 -7.18 11.45
N VAL A 56 6.48 -7.92 12.37
CA VAL A 56 6.36 -9.37 12.43
C VAL A 56 4.90 -9.79 12.61
N GLU A 57 4.16 -9.13 13.52
CA GLU A 57 2.72 -9.37 13.68
C GLU A 57 1.92 -9.06 12.41
N ASP A 58 2.29 -8.00 11.66
CA ASP A 58 1.68 -7.69 10.37
C ASP A 58 1.90 -8.83 9.35
N PHE A 59 3.12 -9.36 9.25
CA PHE A 59 3.43 -10.49 8.36
C PHE A 59 2.72 -11.78 8.78
N LEU A 60 2.64 -12.07 10.09
CA LEU A 60 1.91 -13.23 10.61
C LEU A 60 0.42 -13.14 10.33
N PHE A 61 -0.18 -11.96 10.51
CA PHE A 61 -1.58 -11.74 10.17
C PHE A 61 -1.84 -11.90 8.67
N LEU A 62 -0.97 -11.39 7.81
CA LEU A 62 -1.08 -11.59 6.36
C LEU A 62 -0.97 -13.08 5.99
N LYS A 63 -0.10 -13.84 6.67
CA LYS A 63 0.03 -15.29 6.46
C LYS A 63 -1.25 -16.03 6.87
N GLU A 64 -1.88 -15.65 7.99
CA GLU A 64 -3.17 -16.18 8.43
C GLU A 64 -4.29 -15.87 7.43
N LEU A 65 -4.38 -14.59 7.00
CA LEU A 65 -5.45 -14.10 6.14
C LEU A 65 -5.35 -14.62 4.70
N ASP A 66 -4.14 -14.86 4.19
CA ASP A 66 -3.83 -15.23 2.79
C ASP A 66 -4.56 -14.33 1.78
N PRO A 67 -4.30 -13.00 1.79
CA PRO A 67 -5.04 -12.06 0.94
C PRO A 67 -4.60 -12.13 -0.52
N GLU A 68 -5.48 -11.74 -1.44
CA GLU A 68 -5.19 -11.65 -2.87
C GLU A 68 -4.38 -10.39 -3.23
N MET A 69 -4.44 -9.37 -2.38
CA MET A 69 -3.66 -8.13 -2.55
C MET A 69 -3.08 -7.69 -1.20
N VAL A 70 -1.83 -7.21 -1.22
CA VAL A 70 -1.20 -6.58 -0.06
C VAL A 70 -0.69 -5.20 -0.44
N GLY A 71 -1.30 -4.17 0.14
CA GLY A 71 -0.92 -2.78 -0.08
C GLY A 71 -0.09 -2.23 1.07
N ILE A 72 1.22 -2.11 0.89
CA ILE A 72 2.11 -1.42 1.82
C ILE A 72 2.65 -0.13 1.21
N GLY A 73 3.07 0.77 2.05
CA GLY A 73 3.73 2.01 1.63
C GLY A 73 4.32 2.74 2.83
N PRO A 74 5.23 3.67 2.60
CA PRO A 74 5.80 4.46 3.67
C PRO A 74 4.70 5.29 4.35
N PHE A 75 4.79 5.42 5.67
CA PHE A 75 4.07 6.46 6.38
C PHE A 75 4.56 7.83 5.90
N ILE A 76 3.65 8.74 5.64
CA ILE A 76 3.94 10.15 5.35
C ILE A 76 3.01 10.98 6.21
N ALA A 77 3.57 11.89 6.99
CA ALA A 77 2.82 12.77 7.88
C ALA A 77 1.85 13.68 7.09
N HIS A 78 0.80 14.13 7.75
CA HIS A 78 -0.11 15.15 7.24
C HIS A 78 -0.23 16.26 8.30
N GLN A 79 -0.14 17.51 7.86
CA GLN A 79 -0.14 18.69 8.73
C GLN A 79 -1.36 18.79 9.66
N ASP A 80 -2.52 18.26 9.24
CA ASP A 80 -3.79 18.32 9.99
C ASP A 80 -3.99 17.07 10.88
N THR A 81 -2.92 16.31 11.17
CA THR A 81 -2.98 15.12 12.04
C THR A 81 -2.12 15.29 13.29
N PRO A 82 -2.40 14.54 14.37
CA PRO A 82 -1.53 14.52 15.55
C PRO A 82 -0.08 14.11 15.25
N PHE A 83 0.16 13.48 14.09
CA PHE A 83 1.46 12.99 13.66
C PHE A 83 2.20 13.93 12.69
N CYS A 84 1.81 15.20 12.61
CA CYS A 84 2.38 16.18 11.67
C CYS A 84 3.89 16.39 11.82
N ASN A 85 4.43 16.17 13.01
CA ASN A 85 5.86 16.30 13.32
C ASN A 85 6.61 14.96 13.33
N GLU A 86 5.92 13.86 13.02
CA GLU A 86 6.55 12.54 13.03
C GLU A 86 7.38 12.30 11.77
N ARG A 87 8.45 11.54 11.93
CA ARG A 87 9.33 11.18 10.82
C ARG A 87 8.59 10.23 9.87
N SER A 88 8.67 10.51 8.57
CA SER A 88 8.15 9.60 7.53
C SER A 88 8.94 8.30 7.46
N GLY A 89 8.26 7.25 7.04
CA GLY A 89 8.88 5.96 6.69
C GLY A 89 9.85 6.12 5.52
N THR A 90 10.81 5.20 5.42
CA THR A 90 11.87 5.28 4.43
C THR A 90 11.54 4.52 3.13
N LEU A 91 12.21 4.92 2.04
CA LEU A 91 12.17 4.18 0.79
C LEU A 91 12.74 2.77 0.98
N ASP A 92 13.93 2.67 1.54
CA ASP A 92 14.69 1.42 1.64
C ASP A 92 13.94 0.36 2.47
N ASP A 93 13.38 0.74 3.62
CA ASP A 93 12.56 -0.17 4.42
C ASP A 93 11.32 -0.65 3.63
N THR A 94 10.66 0.28 2.91
CA THR A 94 9.48 -0.09 2.13
C THR A 94 9.83 -1.06 1.00
N LEU A 95 10.95 -0.84 0.30
CA LEU A 95 11.42 -1.75 -0.76
C LEU A 95 11.81 -3.12 -0.19
N PHE A 96 12.46 -3.14 0.97
CA PHE A 96 12.82 -4.37 1.67
C PHE A 96 11.57 -5.20 2.03
N TYR A 97 10.55 -4.57 2.61
CA TYR A 97 9.31 -5.29 2.95
C TYR A 97 8.49 -5.69 1.72
N LEU A 98 8.53 -4.93 0.63
CA LEU A 98 7.95 -5.38 -0.66
C LEU A 98 8.63 -6.65 -1.17
N ALA A 99 9.96 -6.72 -1.10
CA ALA A 99 10.71 -7.91 -1.50
C ALA A 99 10.38 -9.11 -0.61
N LEU A 100 10.32 -8.93 0.71
CA LEU A 100 9.90 -9.99 1.63
C LEU A 100 8.48 -10.49 1.35
N LEU A 101 7.52 -9.58 1.12
CA LEU A 101 6.16 -9.94 0.76
C LEU A 101 6.11 -10.74 -0.53
N ARG A 102 6.90 -10.38 -1.55
CA ARG A 102 6.98 -11.14 -2.80
C ARG A 102 7.53 -12.54 -2.59
N LEU A 103 8.52 -12.71 -1.72
CA LEU A 103 9.06 -14.02 -1.38
C LEU A 103 8.05 -14.89 -0.60
N MET A 104 7.33 -14.29 0.35
CA MET A 104 6.32 -15.00 1.16
C MET A 104 5.04 -15.32 0.37
N PHE A 105 4.64 -14.43 -0.53
CA PHE A 105 3.40 -14.52 -1.31
C PHE A 105 3.69 -14.35 -2.81
N PRO A 106 4.22 -15.38 -3.49
CA PRO A 106 4.72 -15.25 -4.86
C PRO A 106 3.70 -14.75 -5.90
N ASN A 107 2.40 -14.99 -5.65
CA ASN A 107 1.32 -14.65 -6.59
C ASN A 107 0.52 -13.42 -6.18
N VAL A 108 0.73 -12.86 -4.98
CA VAL A 108 -0.07 -11.75 -4.45
C VAL A 108 0.04 -10.49 -5.32
N LEU A 109 -1.04 -9.75 -5.41
CA LEU A 109 -1.04 -8.43 -6.03
C LEU A 109 -0.39 -7.41 -5.07
N LEU A 110 0.76 -6.85 -5.46
CA LEU A 110 1.53 -5.88 -4.68
C LEU A 110 1.58 -4.54 -5.41
N PRO A 111 0.90 -3.50 -4.93
CA PRO A 111 0.98 -2.18 -5.53
C PRO A 111 2.30 -1.45 -5.24
N ALA A 112 2.92 -0.88 -6.29
CA ALA A 112 3.87 0.21 -6.15
C ALA A 112 3.08 1.51 -5.90
N THR A 113 2.95 1.89 -4.63
CA THR A 113 2.01 2.93 -4.18
C THR A 113 2.40 4.34 -4.61
N THR A 114 1.44 5.25 -4.62
CA THR A 114 1.69 6.68 -4.84
C THR A 114 2.61 7.26 -3.78
N ALA A 115 2.53 6.78 -2.54
CA ALA A 115 3.40 7.20 -1.44
C ALA A 115 4.89 6.94 -1.75
N LEU A 116 5.25 5.80 -2.34
CA LEU A 116 6.62 5.55 -2.82
C LEU A 116 7.07 6.61 -3.84
N GLY A 117 6.21 6.97 -4.79
CA GLY A 117 6.50 8.02 -5.76
C GLY A 117 6.56 9.43 -5.15
N THR A 118 5.94 9.65 -4.00
CA THR A 118 5.99 10.92 -3.26
C THR A 118 7.32 11.09 -2.54
N ILE A 119 7.81 10.05 -1.86
CA ILE A 119 9.08 10.13 -1.11
C ILE A 119 10.31 10.05 -2.01
N HIS A 120 10.18 9.48 -3.23
CA HIS A 120 11.29 9.40 -4.17
C HIS A 120 10.81 9.44 -5.64
N PRO A 121 11.42 10.24 -6.53
CA PRO A 121 10.97 10.40 -7.93
C PRO A 121 10.87 9.08 -8.72
N ARG A 122 11.74 8.10 -8.41
CA ARG A 122 11.75 6.75 -9.00
C ARG A 122 11.18 5.68 -8.05
N GLY A 123 10.47 6.07 -6.98
CA GLY A 123 10.01 5.14 -5.96
C GLY A 123 9.09 4.05 -6.49
N ARG A 124 8.23 4.36 -7.48
CA ARG A 124 7.36 3.36 -8.10
C ARG A 124 8.12 2.33 -8.91
N GLU A 125 9.08 2.78 -9.73
CA GLU A 125 9.95 1.89 -10.52
C GLU A 125 10.76 0.98 -9.60
N MET A 126 11.36 1.54 -8.55
CA MET A 126 12.10 0.76 -7.56
C MET A 126 11.19 -0.24 -6.83
N GLY A 127 9.95 0.15 -6.51
CA GLY A 127 8.95 -0.75 -5.94
C GLY A 127 8.63 -1.93 -6.85
N VAL A 128 8.48 -1.71 -8.17
CA VAL A 128 8.27 -2.79 -9.14
C VAL A 128 9.49 -3.71 -9.21
N LEU A 129 10.70 -3.15 -9.27
CA LEU A 129 11.94 -3.93 -9.26
C LEU A 129 12.15 -4.71 -7.94
N SER A 130 11.54 -4.27 -6.84
CA SER A 130 11.57 -4.95 -5.54
C SER A 130 10.40 -5.93 -5.33
N GLY A 131 9.60 -6.21 -6.38
CA GLY A 131 8.57 -7.24 -6.32
C GLY A 131 7.12 -6.77 -6.46
N ALA A 132 6.84 -5.46 -6.52
CA ALA A 132 5.50 -4.98 -6.84
C ALA A 132 5.13 -5.32 -8.28
N ASN A 133 3.85 -5.62 -8.53
CA ASN A 133 3.33 -5.99 -9.85
C ASN A 133 2.03 -5.27 -10.21
N VAL A 134 1.65 -4.27 -9.41
CA VAL A 134 0.47 -3.44 -9.67
C VAL A 134 0.88 -1.98 -9.63
N VAL A 135 0.43 -1.21 -10.60
CA VAL A 135 0.55 0.26 -10.61
C VAL A 135 -0.84 0.88 -10.80
N MET A 136 -1.15 1.90 -10.00
CA MET A 136 -2.46 2.52 -10.01
C MET A 136 -2.34 3.99 -10.46
N PRO A 137 -2.82 4.35 -11.65
CA PRO A 137 -2.97 5.74 -12.04
C PRO A 137 -4.08 6.40 -11.21
N ASN A 138 -3.98 7.73 -11.03
CA ASN A 138 -5.05 8.48 -10.37
C ASN A 138 -6.18 8.76 -11.37
N LEU A 139 -7.30 8.05 -11.23
CA LEU A 139 -8.48 8.21 -12.09
C LEU A 139 -9.55 9.14 -11.51
N SER A 140 -9.33 9.71 -10.32
CA SER A 140 -10.26 10.67 -9.73
C SER A 140 -10.39 11.92 -10.61
N PRO A 141 -11.57 12.52 -10.77
CA PRO A 141 -11.73 13.77 -11.48
C PRO A 141 -10.85 14.88 -10.87
N VAL A 142 -10.21 15.67 -11.72
CA VAL A 142 -9.24 16.71 -11.30
C VAL A 142 -9.86 17.69 -10.29
N SER A 143 -11.13 18.06 -10.48
CA SER A 143 -11.86 18.98 -9.60
C SER A 143 -11.98 18.53 -8.14
N VAL A 144 -11.89 17.22 -7.87
CA VAL A 144 -12.03 16.67 -6.51
C VAL A 144 -10.73 16.14 -5.93
N ARG A 145 -9.64 16.05 -6.70
CA ARG A 145 -8.36 15.46 -6.26
C ARG A 145 -7.79 16.14 -5.03
N LYS A 146 -7.90 17.47 -4.95
CA LYS A 146 -7.43 18.26 -3.80
C LYS A 146 -8.14 17.91 -2.49
N LYS A 147 -9.35 17.30 -2.56
CA LYS A 147 -10.09 16.83 -1.38
C LYS A 147 -9.57 15.49 -0.82
N TYR A 148 -8.67 14.83 -1.55
CA TYR A 148 -8.08 13.52 -1.20
C TYR A 148 -6.58 13.62 -0.93
N MET A 149 -6.16 14.71 -0.29
CA MET A 149 -4.80 14.89 0.19
C MET A 149 -4.65 14.12 1.51
N LEU A 150 -4.34 12.83 1.42
CA LEU A 150 -4.23 11.93 2.57
C LEU A 150 -2.91 12.08 3.34
N TYR A 151 -1.94 12.75 2.76
CA TYR A 151 -0.62 13.05 3.32
C TYR A 151 0.02 14.22 2.55
N ASP A 152 1.00 14.87 3.16
CA ASP A 152 1.66 16.02 2.57
C ASP A 152 2.50 15.66 1.33
N GLY A 153 2.58 16.57 0.39
CA GLY A 153 3.36 16.39 -0.84
C GLY A 153 2.84 15.33 -1.82
N LYS A 154 1.60 14.83 -1.66
CA LYS A 154 1.03 13.81 -2.54
C LYS A 154 1.13 14.20 -4.01
N ILE A 155 1.75 13.33 -4.83
CA ILE A 155 1.92 13.52 -6.28
C ILE A 155 0.67 13.15 -7.08
N CYS A 156 0.65 13.46 -8.39
CA CYS A 156 -0.44 13.16 -9.32
C CYS A 156 -1.76 13.84 -8.95
N THR A 157 -1.70 15.09 -8.52
CA THR A 157 -2.87 15.88 -8.12
C THR A 157 -3.42 16.78 -9.22
N GLY A 158 -2.63 17.08 -10.26
CA GLY A 158 -2.95 18.05 -11.32
C GLY A 158 -3.21 17.48 -12.71
N ASP A 159 -2.72 16.24 -12.99
CA ASP A 159 -2.76 15.69 -14.37
C ASP A 159 -4.11 15.03 -14.69
N GLU A 160 -4.53 15.08 -15.94
CA GLU A 160 -5.66 14.29 -16.43
C GLU A 160 -5.38 12.77 -16.28
N ALA A 161 -6.45 11.99 -16.15
CA ALA A 161 -6.35 10.54 -15.94
C ALA A 161 -5.61 9.82 -17.08
N ALA A 162 -5.84 10.27 -18.33
CA ALA A 162 -5.18 9.72 -19.51
C ALA A 162 -3.68 10.05 -19.54
N GLU A 163 -3.29 11.26 -19.18
CA GLU A 163 -1.89 11.66 -19.08
C GLU A 163 -1.15 10.91 -17.99
N CYS A 164 -1.78 10.73 -16.83
CA CYS A 164 -1.24 9.94 -15.72
C CYS A 164 -1.00 8.49 -16.15
N ARG A 165 -1.91 7.87 -16.92
CA ARG A 165 -1.75 6.53 -17.47
C ARG A 165 -0.55 6.44 -18.42
N MET A 166 -0.44 7.34 -19.39
CA MET A 166 0.66 7.34 -20.37
C MET A 166 2.02 7.61 -19.70
N CYS A 167 2.06 8.55 -18.76
CA CYS A 167 3.27 8.80 -17.97
C CYS A 167 3.72 7.55 -17.24
N LEU A 168 2.80 6.83 -16.59
CA LEU A 168 3.08 5.61 -15.84
C LEU A 168 3.57 4.49 -16.76
N SER A 169 2.95 4.29 -17.93
CA SER A 169 3.39 3.28 -18.91
C SER A 169 4.83 3.55 -19.36
N ARG A 170 5.16 4.77 -19.77
CA ARG A 170 6.52 5.14 -20.17
C ARG A 170 7.56 4.93 -19.06
N ARG A 171 7.18 5.14 -17.80
CA ARG A 171 8.06 4.90 -16.65
C ARG A 171 8.33 3.42 -16.46
N MET A 172 7.32 2.56 -16.60
CA MET A 172 7.48 1.10 -16.50
C MET A 172 8.28 0.53 -17.67
N GLU A 173 8.07 1.01 -18.89
CA GLU A 173 8.85 0.64 -20.07
C GLU A 173 10.37 0.89 -19.89
N ARG A 174 10.74 1.98 -19.21
CA ARG A 174 12.16 2.29 -18.92
C ARG A 174 12.86 1.29 -18.01
N ILE A 175 12.10 0.50 -17.27
CA ILE A 175 12.62 -0.59 -16.41
C ILE A 175 12.32 -1.97 -16.99
N GLY A 176 11.95 -2.05 -18.29
CA GLY A 176 11.68 -3.29 -18.98
C GLY A 176 10.35 -3.95 -18.64
N CYS A 177 9.40 -3.20 -18.08
CA CYS A 177 8.07 -3.67 -17.71
C CYS A 177 6.99 -3.08 -18.62
N GLU A 178 5.99 -3.88 -18.98
CA GLU A 178 4.82 -3.44 -19.72
C GLU A 178 3.61 -3.27 -18.79
N VAL A 179 2.86 -2.17 -18.95
CA VAL A 179 1.59 -1.96 -18.27
C VAL A 179 0.47 -2.55 -19.11
N VAL A 180 -0.01 -3.72 -18.72
CA VAL A 180 -1.12 -4.41 -19.39
C VAL A 180 -2.46 -3.83 -18.95
N THR A 181 -3.46 -3.84 -19.86
CA THR A 181 -4.84 -3.51 -19.56
C THR A 181 -5.60 -4.82 -19.32
N ASP A 182 -5.84 -5.15 -18.05
CA ASP A 182 -6.58 -6.34 -17.63
C ASP A 182 -7.51 -5.96 -16.46
N ARG A 183 -8.45 -6.82 -16.09
CA ARG A 183 -9.29 -6.67 -14.90
C ARG A 183 -8.47 -6.59 -13.60
N GLY A 184 -7.24 -7.13 -13.62
CA GLY A 184 -6.36 -7.19 -12.46
C GLY A 184 -6.82 -8.22 -11.41
N ASP A 185 -7.55 -9.26 -11.84
CA ASP A 185 -7.95 -10.34 -10.95
C ASP A 185 -6.73 -11.14 -10.46
N TYR A 186 -6.79 -11.53 -9.21
CA TYR A 186 -5.80 -12.44 -8.64
C TYR A 186 -5.87 -13.81 -9.33
N LYS A 187 -4.75 -14.24 -9.90
CA LYS A 187 -4.64 -15.55 -10.54
C LYS A 187 -3.79 -16.45 -9.65
N LYS A 188 -4.45 -17.34 -8.90
CA LYS A 188 -3.72 -18.40 -8.19
C LYS A 188 -3.06 -19.29 -9.24
N ARG A 189 -1.72 -19.32 -9.30
CA ARG A 189 -1.04 -20.32 -10.12
C ARG A 189 -1.40 -21.69 -9.53
N LEU A 190 -2.03 -22.54 -10.35
CA LEU A 190 -2.14 -23.95 -10.03
C LEU A 190 -0.71 -24.47 -9.96
N ALA A 191 -0.34 -25.01 -8.81
CA ALA A 191 0.94 -25.64 -8.55
C ALA A 191 1.09 -26.91 -9.40
#